data_f1daa34b8dd3fc61fa78ee3ca4307c46
#
_entry.id   f1daa34b8dd3fc61fa78ee3ca4307c46
#
_cell.length_a   1.000
_cell.length_b   1.000
_cell.length_c   1.000
_cell.angle_alpha   90.00
_cell.angle_beta   90.00
_cell.angle_gamma   90.00
#
_symmetry.space_group_name_H-M   'P 1'
#
loop_
_entity.id
_entity.type
_entity.pdbx_description
1 polymer ?
#
loop_
_entity_poly.entity_id
_entity_poly.type
_entity_poly.pdbx_seq_one_letter_code
_entity_poly.pdbx_strand_id
1 'polypeptide(L)'
;MKKTLLIIFAAATCLLSGTAFIVKNSGGKAGQTGSPSEGDCGDCHSGGISAFSGATISALPTFSNNTYVPGNTYTMTVAVGALSFTSFGFACEILNASNTDAGTMQNAGAGVQFVNAGNGRKNATHTAPKAGAGNFTTFTFQWVAPASGAVTIFAAGNCVNSNGGSSGDLPVKTSLALVSPTVATGVSEVTSEITGFNFYPNPVVENMNFTYSLNQSGQVAIELVGINGQLIATLVNEKQVNGWHKASAKIPSDVAAGVYFLKTSLDGKTVSQKLITIN
;
A
#
# COMPACT_ATOMS: atom_id res chain seq x y z
N MET A 1 18.68 -45.36 85.60
CA MET A 1 18.47 -46.02 84.32
C MET A 1 17.69 -45.10 83.44
N LYS A 2 18.41 -44.36 82.52
CA LYS A 2 17.81 -43.42 81.57
C LYS A 2 17.68 -44.13 80.23
N LYS A 3 16.47 -44.33 79.75
CA LYS A 3 16.22 -44.85 78.39
C LYS A 3 16.28 -43.73 77.37
N THR A 4 17.27 -43.79 76.52
CA THR A 4 17.43 -42.86 75.40
C THR A 4 16.52 -43.33 74.23
N LEU A 5 15.54 -42.50 73.83
CA LEU A 5 14.65 -42.78 72.71
C LEU A 5 15.33 -42.19 71.42
N LEU A 6 15.64 -43.08 70.50
CA LEU A 6 16.25 -42.72 69.22
C LEU A 6 15.10 -42.43 68.24
N ILE A 7 14.92 -41.18 67.85
CA ILE A 7 13.96 -40.80 66.84
C ILE A 7 14.67 -40.81 65.48
N ILE A 8 14.29 -41.74 64.63
CA ILE A 8 14.77 -41.80 63.22
C ILE A 8 13.89 -40.88 62.41
N PHE A 9 14.45 -39.76 61.93
CA PHE A 9 13.82 -38.88 60.93
C PHE A 9 14.02 -39.49 59.53
N ALA A 10 12.98 -40.10 58.97
CA ALA A 10 12.98 -40.46 57.56
C ALA A 10 12.64 -39.22 56.72
N ALA A 11 13.65 -38.66 56.09
CA ALA A 11 13.48 -37.59 55.10
C ALA A 11 12.91 -38.20 53.81
N ALA A 12 11.59 -38.05 53.62
CA ALA A 12 10.96 -38.32 52.34
C ALA A 12 11.32 -37.20 51.34
N THR A 13 12.31 -37.40 50.48
CA THR A 13 12.56 -36.55 49.33
C THR A 13 11.46 -36.77 48.28
N CYS A 14 10.49 -35.90 48.27
CA CYS A 14 9.47 -35.83 47.21
C CYS A 14 10.12 -35.25 45.98
N LEU A 15 10.54 -36.11 45.05
CA LEU A 15 10.92 -35.69 43.70
C LEU A 15 9.68 -35.19 42.98
N LEU A 16 9.40 -33.87 43.05
CA LEU A 16 8.49 -33.22 42.12
C LEU A 16 9.16 -33.27 40.74
N SER A 17 8.84 -34.28 39.95
CA SER A 17 9.00 -34.23 38.50
C SER A 17 8.06 -33.14 37.97
N GLY A 18 8.56 -31.92 37.87
CA GLY A 18 7.87 -30.83 37.20
C GLY A 18 7.71 -31.19 35.74
N THR A 19 6.58 -31.78 35.36
CA THR A 19 6.14 -31.78 33.98
C THR A 19 5.89 -30.33 33.63
N ALA A 20 6.82 -29.71 32.92
CA ALA A 20 6.56 -28.43 32.29
C ALA A 20 5.38 -28.67 31.34
N PHE A 21 4.21 -28.21 31.72
CA PHE A 21 3.10 -28.09 30.80
C PHE A 21 3.52 -27.05 29.77
N ILE A 22 3.99 -27.52 28.61
CA ILE A 22 4.12 -26.67 27.44
C ILE A 22 2.71 -26.21 27.11
N VAL A 23 2.37 -24.98 27.49
CA VAL A 23 1.10 -24.36 27.09
C VAL A 23 1.16 -24.28 25.57
N LYS A 24 0.48 -25.18 24.90
CA LYS A 24 0.32 -25.14 23.46
C LYS A 24 -0.49 -23.91 23.15
N ASN A 25 0.19 -22.89 22.64
CA ASN A 25 -0.48 -21.72 22.13
C ASN A 25 -1.10 -22.09 20.78
N SER A 26 -2.39 -22.43 20.79
CA SER A 26 -3.11 -22.75 19.55
C SER A 26 -3.40 -21.51 18.70
N GLY A 27 -3.25 -20.31 19.28
CA GLY A 27 -3.34 -19.04 18.56
C GLY A 27 -2.02 -18.66 17.92
N GLY A 28 -2.09 -17.79 16.90
CA GLY A 28 -0.90 -17.28 16.22
C GLY A 28 -0.05 -16.43 17.17
N LYS A 29 1.26 -16.63 17.09
CA LYS A 29 2.27 -15.91 17.86
C LYS A 29 2.65 -14.61 17.13
N ALA A 30 2.81 -13.52 17.86
CA ALA A 30 3.39 -12.29 17.33
C ALA A 30 4.87 -12.48 17.00
N GLY A 31 5.37 -11.71 16.03
CA GLY A 31 6.76 -11.74 15.61
C GLY A 31 7.13 -12.94 14.73
N GLN A 32 6.15 -13.49 14.00
CA GLN A 32 6.33 -14.68 13.16
C GLN A 32 5.75 -14.47 11.73
N THR A 33 5.96 -13.30 11.18
CA THR A 33 5.43 -12.90 9.85
C THR A 33 6.41 -13.14 8.71
N GLY A 34 7.68 -13.42 9.01
CA GLY A 34 8.75 -13.53 8.03
C GLY A 34 9.27 -12.19 7.53
N SER A 35 8.92 -11.10 8.19
CA SER A 35 9.39 -9.75 7.89
C SER A 35 10.78 -9.46 8.46
N PRO A 36 11.42 -8.34 8.10
CA PRO A 36 12.69 -7.94 8.69
C PRO A 36 12.63 -7.86 10.23
N SER A 37 13.57 -8.52 10.90
CA SER A 37 13.68 -8.60 12.36
C SER A 37 12.59 -9.40 13.08
N GLU A 38 11.79 -10.15 12.32
CA GLU A 38 10.87 -11.17 12.87
C GLU A 38 11.23 -12.54 12.32
N GLY A 39 10.85 -13.58 13.07
CA GLY A 39 10.91 -14.96 12.59
C GLY A 39 9.75 -15.31 11.68
N ASP A 40 9.63 -16.58 11.34
CA ASP A 40 8.47 -17.12 10.63
C ASP A 40 7.98 -18.44 11.30
N CYS A 41 6.95 -19.04 10.73
CA CYS A 41 6.41 -20.27 11.26
C CYS A 41 7.44 -21.42 11.31
N GLY A 42 8.50 -21.34 10.48
CA GLY A 42 9.57 -22.33 10.42
C GLY A 42 10.51 -22.33 11.63
N ASP A 43 10.51 -21.29 12.47
CA ASP A 43 11.32 -21.25 13.70
C ASP A 43 10.85 -22.32 14.72
N CYS A 44 9.58 -22.70 14.64
CA CYS A 44 8.97 -23.65 15.57
C CYS A 44 8.43 -24.92 14.89
N HIS A 45 8.02 -24.84 13.63
CA HIS A 45 7.36 -25.91 12.90
C HIS A 45 8.22 -26.43 11.76
N SER A 46 8.27 -27.74 11.56
CA SER A 46 9.13 -28.33 10.52
C SER A 46 8.75 -29.78 10.18
N GLY A 47 9.36 -30.30 9.12
CA GLY A 47 9.35 -31.73 8.76
C GLY A 47 8.15 -32.13 7.87
N GLY A 48 7.21 -31.25 7.59
CA GLY A 48 6.14 -31.51 6.64
C GLY A 48 6.66 -31.51 5.20
N ILE A 49 6.08 -32.35 4.37
CA ILE A 49 6.40 -32.45 2.94
C ILE A 49 5.11 -32.37 2.14
N SER A 50 5.11 -31.60 1.08
CA SER A 50 4.02 -31.51 0.13
C SER A 50 4.56 -31.29 -1.28
N ALA A 51 3.94 -31.92 -2.25
CA ALA A 51 4.25 -31.70 -3.66
C ALA A 51 3.84 -30.29 -4.14
N PHE A 52 2.93 -29.64 -3.41
CA PHE A 52 2.47 -28.28 -3.67
C PHE A 52 2.11 -27.60 -2.35
N SER A 53 2.74 -26.47 -2.08
CA SER A 53 2.46 -25.65 -0.90
C SER A 53 2.74 -24.19 -1.19
N GLY A 54 2.11 -23.30 -0.42
CA GLY A 54 2.38 -21.87 -0.53
C GLY A 54 1.44 -21.00 0.28
N ALA A 55 1.80 -19.73 0.30
CA ALA A 55 0.94 -18.64 0.76
C ALA A 55 0.76 -17.61 -0.34
N THR A 56 -0.40 -16.96 -0.38
CA THR A 56 -0.66 -15.86 -1.32
C THR A 56 -1.34 -14.70 -0.61
N ILE A 57 -1.10 -13.50 -1.12
CA ILE A 57 -1.69 -12.25 -0.63
C ILE A 57 -2.54 -11.68 -1.76
N SER A 58 -3.78 -11.34 -1.47
CA SER A 58 -4.67 -10.62 -2.40
C SER A 58 -5.48 -9.57 -1.66
N ALA A 59 -6.11 -8.68 -2.40
CA ALA A 59 -6.95 -7.61 -1.85
C ALA A 59 -8.17 -7.34 -2.71
N LEU A 60 -9.21 -6.82 -2.08
CA LEU A 60 -10.39 -6.28 -2.75
C LEU A 60 -10.65 -4.85 -2.23
N PRO A 61 -10.68 -3.81 -3.09
CA PRO A 61 -10.33 -3.85 -4.53
C PRO A 61 -8.90 -4.34 -4.78
N THR A 62 -8.65 -4.88 -5.97
CA THR A 62 -7.33 -5.41 -6.36
C THR A 62 -6.29 -4.29 -6.51
N PHE A 63 -5.04 -4.59 -6.19
CA PHE A 63 -3.95 -3.66 -6.46
C PHE A 63 -3.64 -3.62 -7.96
N SER A 64 -3.84 -2.46 -8.60
CA SER A 64 -3.48 -2.28 -10.00
C SER A 64 -1.97 -2.02 -10.09
N ASN A 65 -1.24 -2.85 -10.85
CA ASN A 65 0.22 -2.74 -11.02
C ASN A 65 0.99 -2.63 -9.69
N ASN A 66 0.58 -3.40 -8.68
CA ASN A 66 1.13 -3.34 -7.33
C ASN A 66 1.08 -1.93 -6.70
N THR A 67 0.06 -1.15 -7.03
CA THR A 67 -0.14 0.19 -6.51
C THR A 67 -1.39 0.22 -5.64
N TYR A 68 -1.28 0.84 -4.48
CA TYR A 68 -2.44 1.11 -3.62
C TYR A 68 -2.95 2.55 -3.80
N VAL A 69 -4.21 2.80 -3.50
CA VAL A 69 -4.78 4.16 -3.46
C VAL A 69 -4.73 4.66 -2.02
N PRO A 70 -4.07 5.80 -1.74
CA PRO A 70 -3.97 6.36 -0.41
C PRO A 70 -5.31 6.54 0.29
N GLY A 71 -5.39 6.15 1.56
CA GLY A 71 -6.60 6.25 2.36
C GLY A 71 -7.70 5.23 2.03
N ASN A 72 -7.59 4.48 0.95
CA ASN A 72 -8.57 3.43 0.64
C ASN A 72 -8.49 2.29 1.65
N THR A 73 -9.65 1.70 1.91
CA THR A 73 -9.77 0.47 2.69
C THR A 73 -9.81 -0.73 1.76
N TYR A 74 -8.91 -1.67 2.01
CA TYR A 74 -8.79 -2.93 1.28
C TYR A 74 -9.20 -4.09 2.19
N THR A 75 -10.01 -5.03 1.67
CA THR A 75 -10.18 -6.32 2.31
C THR A 75 -9.02 -7.21 1.89
N MET A 76 -8.09 -7.42 2.81
CA MET A 76 -6.92 -8.27 2.63
C MET A 76 -7.30 -9.73 2.79
N THR A 77 -6.74 -10.58 1.95
CA THR A 77 -6.89 -12.03 2.04
C THR A 77 -5.53 -12.69 1.97
N VAL A 78 -5.18 -13.43 3.01
CA VAL A 78 -4.02 -14.34 3.02
C VAL A 78 -4.54 -15.75 2.87
N ALA A 79 -4.19 -16.42 1.78
CA ALA A 79 -4.49 -17.83 1.59
C ALA A 79 -3.23 -18.65 1.89
N VAL A 80 -3.43 -19.75 2.66
CA VAL A 80 -2.37 -20.69 3.04
C VAL A 80 -2.83 -22.08 2.62
N GLY A 81 -1.98 -22.83 1.94
CA GLY A 81 -2.35 -24.15 1.45
C GLY A 81 -1.18 -25.10 1.22
N ALA A 82 -1.45 -26.39 1.33
CA ALA A 82 -0.56 -27.48 0.95
C ALA A 82 -1.36 -28.77 0.75
N LEU A 83 -0.98 -29.59 -0.22
CA LEU A 83 -1.59 -30.91 -0.43
C LEU A 83 -1.41 -31.77 0.83
N SER A 84 -2.45 -32.53 1.16
CA SER A 84 -2.52 -33.46 2.30
C SER A 84 -2.56 -32.79 3.68
N PHE A 85 -2.75 -31.45 3.74
CA PHE A 85 -2.99 -30.74 4.99
C PHE A 85 -4.43 -30.20 5.01
N THR A 86 -5.04 -30.22 6.20
CA THR A 86 -6.44 -29.83 6.39
C THR A 86 -6.64 -28.72 7.42
N SER A 87 -5.56 -28.30 8.09
CA SER A 87 -5.59 -27.28 9.13
C SER A 87 -4.44 -26.30 8.90
N PHE A 88 -4.69 -25.01 9.15
CA PHE A 88 -3.77 -23.94 8.74
C PHE A 88 -3.73 -22.82 9.77
N GLY A 89 -2.56 -22.22 9.91
CA GLY A 89 -2.34 -21.00 10.67
C GLY A 89 -1.69 -19.93 9.79
N PHE A 90 -1.72 -18.67 10.22
CA PHE A 90 -1.03 -17.57 9.52
C PHE A 90 -0.57 -16.48 10.49
N ALA A 91 0.39 -15.68 10.04
CA ALA A 91 0.75 -14.38 10.57
C ALA A 91 1.02 -13.42 9.41
N CYS A 92 0.64 -12.16 9.56
CA CYS A 92 0.82 -11.15 8.52
C CYS A 92 1.07 -9.79 9.16
N GLU A 93 1.93 -8.98 8.54
CA GLU A 93 2.09 -7.57 8.87
C GLU A 93 2.34 -6.74 7.62
N ILE A 94 2.17 -5.43 7.74
CA ILE A 94 2.25 -4.48 6.63
C ILE A 94 3.16 -3.34 7.05
N LEU A 95 4.32 -3.24 6.40
CA LEU A 95 5.40 -2.33 6.79
C LEU A 95 5.74 -1.32 5.70
N ASN A 96 6.19 -0.15 6.13
CA ASN A 96 6.83 0.84 5.27
C ASN A 96 8.34 0.54 5.11
N ALA A 97 9.03 1.38 4.33
CA ALA A 97 10.47 1.24 4.09
C ALA A 97 11.36 1.36 5.34
N SER A 98 10.84 1.93 6.43
CA SER A 98 11.54 2.03 7.73
C SER A 98 11.23 0.85 8.66
N ASN A 99 10.56 -0.18 8.17
CA ASN A 99 10.11 -1.35 8.93
C ASN A 99 9.20 -1.01 10.13
N THR A 100 8.33 0.00 9.96
CA THR A 100 7.25 0.31 10.89
C THR A 100 5.91 0.08 10.24
N ASP A 101 4.83 -0.03 11.03
CA ASP A 101 3.48 -0.24 10.50
C ASP A 101 3.13 0.77 9.41
N ALA A 102 2.62 0.29 8.30
CA ALA A 102 2.16 1.09 7.17
C ALA A 102 0.63 1.04 7.06
N GLY A 103 -0.02 2.17 7.27
CA GLY A 103 -1.47 2.24 7.32
C GLY A 103 -2.05 1.63 8.60
N THR A 104 -3.29 1.15 8.54
CA THR A 104 -3.99 0.62 9.73
C THR A 104 -4.72 -0.67 9.40
N MET A 105 -4.36 -1.74 10.09
CA MET A 105 -5.14 -2.99 10.08
C MET A 105 -6.31 -2.90 11.04
N GLN A 106 -7.51 -3.24 10.56
CA GLN A 106 -8.76 -3.18 11.30
C GLN A 106 -9.74 -4.29 10.87
N ASN A 107 -10.86 -4.43 11.55
CA ASN A 107 -11.95 -5.36 11.21
C ASN A 107 -11.46 -6.77 10.90
N ALA A 108 -10.86 -7.41 11.91
CA ALA A 108 -10.41 -8.80 11.83
C ALA A 108 -11.57 -9.72 11.44
N GLY A 109 -11.38 -10.51 10.39
CA GLY A 109 -12.35 -11.50 9.95
C GLY A 109 -12.40 -12.71 10.88
N ALA A 110 -13.29 -13.66 10.59
CA ALA A 110 -13.47 -14.86 11.40
C ALA A 110 -12.18 -15.67 11.54
N GLY A 111 -11.78 -15.95 12.78
CA GLY A 111 -10.55 -16.67 13.10
C GLY A 111 -9.27 -15.84 13.00
N VAL A 112 -9.38 -14.51 12.88
CA VAL A 112 -8.26 -13.57 12.87
C VAL A 112 -8.28 -12.71 14.12
N GLN A 113 -7.11 -12.35 14.62
CA GLN A 113 -6.90 -11.39 15.70
C GLN A 113 -5.72 -10.48 15.35
N PHE A 114 -5.66 -9.30 15.98
CA PHE A 114 -4.50 -8.43 15.94
C PHE A 114 -3.73 -8.52 17.25
N VAL A 115 -2.43 -8.72 17.15
CA VAL A 115 -1.53 -8.83 18.30
C VAL A 115 -0.37 -7.83 18.14
N ASN A 116 0.11 -7.29 19.25
CA ASN A 116 1.28 -6.43 19.23
C ASN A 116 2.54 -7.30 19.26
N ALA A 117 3.43 -7.12 18.29
CA ALA A 117 4.78 -7.63 18.36
C ALA A 117 5.61 -6.74 19.30
N GLY A 118 6.56 -7.29 20.04
CA GLY A 118 7.32 -6.57 21.07
C GLY A 118 8.17 -5.39 20.56
N ASN A 119 8.22 -5.20 19.25
CA ASN A 119 8.93 -4.12 18.55
C ASN A 119 8.04 -2.91 18.22
N GLY A 120 6.82 -2.84 18.77
CA GLY A 120 5.84 -1.78 18.51
C GLY A 120 5.03 -1.96 17.23
N ARG A 121 5.22 -3.07 16.49
CA ARG A 121 4.46 -3.39 15.28
C ARG A 121 3.25 -4.25 15.60
N LYS A 122 2.27 -4.24 14.71
CA LYS A 122 1.04 -5.02 14.82
C LYS A 122 1.03 -6.15 13.81
N ASN A 123 0.77 -7.36 14.29
CA ASN A 123 0.58 -8.51 13.41
C ASN A 123 -0.91 -8.93 13.39
N ALA A 124 -1.41 -9.35 12.23
CA ALA A 124 -2.63 -10.12 12.09
C ALA A 124 -2.28 -11.60 12.18
N THR A 125 -2.92 -12.34 13.09
CA THR A 125 -2.66 -13.76 13.29
C THR A 125 -3.97 -14.53 13.43
N HIS A 126 -3.91 -15.87 13.30
CA HIS A 126 -5.07 -16.71 13.59
C HIS A 126 -5.34 -16.80 15.10
N THR A 127 -6.62 -16.92 15.47
CA THR A 127 -7.02 -17.17 16.89
C THR A 127 -6.87 -18.63 17.27
N ALA A 128 -7.05 -19.53 16.31
CA ALA A 128 -6.84 -20.98 16.39
C ALA A 128 -6.54 -21.52 15.00
N PRO A 129 -5.91 -22.70 14.86
CA PRO A 129 -5.74 -23.33 13.56
C PRO A 129 -7.10 -23.47 12.86
N LYS A 130 -7.18 -23.03 11.61
CA LYS A 130 -8.42 -22.99 10.82
C LYS A 130 -8.47 -24.15 9.85
N ALA A 131 -9.58 -24.89 9.89
CA ALA A 131 -9.81 -25.96 8.90
C ALA A 131 -9.91 -25.38 7.49
N GLY A 132 -9.35 -26.09 6.52
CA GLY A 132 -9.44 -25.74 5.11
C GLY A 132 -10.63 -26.36 4.41
N ALA A 133 -11.08 -25.69 3.35
CA ALA A 133 -11.95 -26.31 2.36
C ALA A 133 -11.05 -26.94 1.29
N GLY A 134 -10.83 -28.25 1.40
CA GLY A 134 -9.78 -28.93 0.63
C GLY A 134 -8.39 -28.69 1.23
N ASN A 135 -7.42 -28.35 0.39
CA ASN A 135 -6.00 -28.23 0.75
C ASN A 135 -5.57 -26.79 1.07
N PHE A 136 -6.50 -25.87 1.35
CA PHE A 136 -6.18 -24.48 1.67
C PHE A 136 -7.26 -23.83 2.54
N THR A 137 -6.90 -22.73 3.18
CA THR A 137 -7.84 -21.82 3.85
C THR A 137 -7.46 -20.38 3.60
N THR A 138 -8.36 -19.45 3.91
CA THR A 138 -8.15 -18.02 3.79
C THR A 138 -8.38 -17.31 5.11
N PHE A 139 -7.58 -16.28 5.38
CA PHE A 139 -7.71 -15.37 6.51
C PHE A 139 -7.92 -13.97 5.97
N THR A 140 -8.90 -13.25 6.50
CA THR A 140 -9.27 -11.92 5.99
C THR A 140 -9.25 -10.88 7.10
N PHE A 141 -8.88 -9.66 6.74
CA PHE A 141 -8.96 -8.47 7.57
C PHE A 141 -9.01 -7.22 6.68
N GLN A 142 -9.33 -6.07 7.24
CA GLN A 142 -9.25 -4.82 6.49
C GLN A 142 -7.96 -4.07 6.76
N TRP A 143 -7.48 -3.37 5.74
CA TRP A 143 -6.33 -2.49 5.81
C TRP A 143 -6.67 -1.14 5.17
N VAL A 144 -6.48 -0.06 5.92
CA VAL A 144 -6.54 1.31 5.42
C VAL A 144 -5.14 1.70 4.98
N ALA A 145 -4.98 1.99 3.70
CA ALA A 145 -3.69 2.31 3.11
C ALA A 145 -3.15 3.66 3.63
N PRO A 146 -1.82 3.81 3.79
CA PRO A 146 -1.22 5.07 4.23
C PRO A 146 -1.35 6.16 3.16
N ALA A 147 -1.09 7.41 3.55
CA ALA A 147 -1.16 8.55 2.64
C ALA A 147 -0.09 8.49 1.53
N SER A 148 1.06 7.88 1.79
CA SER A 148 2.16 7.77 0.83
C SER A 148 3.19 6.73 1.27
N GLY A 149 4.16 6.44 0.39
CA GLY A 149 5.33 5.61 0.68
C GLY A 149 5.22 4.19 0.13
N ALA A 150 6.36 3.54 -0.04
CA ALA A 150 6.40 2.12 -0.38
C ALA A 150 5.94 1.28 0.82
N VAL A 151 5.21 0.22 0.52
CA VAL A 151 4.66 -0.71 1.52
C VAL A 151 5.03 -2.13 1.11
N THR A 152 5.42 -2.95 2.08
CA THR A 152 5.57 -4.39 1.86
C THR A 152 4.67 -5.15 2.85
N ILE A 153 3.88 -6.04 2.31
CA ILE A 153 3.03 -6.96 3.06
C ILE A 153 3.81 -8.26 3.19
N PHE A 154 4.05 -8.70 4.42
CA PHE A 154 4.70 -9.97 4.73
C PHE A 154 3.66 -10.92 5.30
N ALA A 155 3.66 -12.17 4.85
CA ALA A 155 2.79 -13.20 5.37
C ALA A 155 3.52 -14.54 5.48
N ALA A 156 3.42 -15.16 6.64
CA ALA A 156 3.82 -16.52 6.88
C ALA A 156 2.59 -17.39 7.18
N GLY A 157 2.62 -18.63 6.77
CA GLY A 157 1.60 -19.62 7.02
C GLY A 157 2.20 -20.91 7.59
N ASN A 158 1.38 -21.69 8.26
CA ASN A 158 1.75 -23.03 8.69
C ASN A 158 0.65 -24.02 8.28
N CYS A 159 1.01 -25.05 7.55
CA CYS A 159 0.14 -26.16 7.22
C CYS A 159 0.33 -27.24 8.30
N VAL A 160 -0.72 -27.50 9.08
CA VAL A 160 -0.66 -28.28 10.32
C VAL A 160 -1.14 -29.71 10.08
N ASN A 161 -0.34 -30.68 10.47
CA ASN A 161 -0.70 -32.12 10.39
C ASN A 161 -1.63 -32.58 11.52
N SER A 162 -1.98 -31.69 12.44
CA SER A 162 -2.89 -31.93 13.57
C SER A 162 -2.47 -33.05 14.56
N ASN A 163 -1.18 -33.40 14.59
CA ASN A 163 -0.63 -34.37 15.53
C ASN A 163 -0.46 -33.81 16.95
N GLY A 164 -0.74 -32.53 17.10
CA GLY A 164 -0.61 -31.81 18.36
C GLY A 164 0.82 -31.41 18.71
N GLY A 165 1.81 -31.63 17.86
CA GLY A 165 3.21 -31.16 17.92
C GLY A 165 3.51 -30.10 16.87
N SER A 166 4.79 -29.72 16.80
CA SER A 166 5.32 -28.83 15.75
C SER A 166 6.08 -29.62 14.66
N SER A 167 6.25 -30.94 14.85
CA SER A 167 6.92 -31.79 13.85
C SER A 167 5.91 -32.34 12.83
N GLY A 168 6.35 -32.41 11.57
CA GLY A 168 5.49 -32.84 10.47
C GLY A 168 4.59 -31.73 9.93
N ASP A 169 4.73 -30.51 10.42
CA ASP A 169 4.08 -29.31 9.92
C ASP A 169 4.92 -28.67 8.80
N LEU A 170 4.25 -27.94 7.92
CA LEU A 170 4.90 -27.33 6.75
C LEU A 170 4.72 -25.80 6.76
N PRO A 171 5.76 -25.06 7.18
CA PRO A 171 5.79 -23.62 7.07
C PRO A 171 5.89 -23.15 5.63
N VAL A 172 5.20 -22.04 5.32
CA VAL A 172 5.25 -21.34 4.03
C VAL A 172 5.28 -19.84 4.28
N LYS A 173 5.85 -19.06 3.34
CA LYS A 173 5.85 -17.59 3.43
C LYS A 173 5.81 -16.93 2.07
N THR A 174 5.38 -15.68 2.06
CA THR A 174 5.31 -14.83 0.87
C THR A 174 5.41 -13.36 1.26
N SER A 175 5.68 -12.52 0.30
CA SER A 175 5.58 -11.07 0.46
C SER A 175 5.05 -10.41 -0.80
N LEU A 176 4.45 -9.23 -0.64
CA LEU A 176 3.93 -8.41 -1.72
C LEU A 176 4.37 -6.97 -1.50
N ALA A 177 5.24 -6.48 -2.38
CA ALA A 177 5.64 -5.08 -2.38
C ALA A 177 4.63 -4.24 -3.16
N LEU A 178 4.20 -3.15 -2.55
CA LEU A 178 3.31 -2.15 -3.14
C LEU A 178 4.05 -0.82 -3.22
N VAL A 179 3.82 -0.11 -4.30
CA VAL A 179 4.28 1.26 -4.45
C VAL A 179 3.14 2.22 -4.12
N SER A 180 3.46 3.35 -3.50
CA SER A 180 2.56 4.49 -3.50
C SER A 180 2.34 4.91 -4.94
N PRO A 181 1.12 5.28 -5.34
CA PRO A 181 1.01 6.05 -6.55
C PRO A 181 1.97 7.22 -6.37
N THR A 182 2.89 7.38 -7.29
CA THR A 182 3.59 8.65 -7.39
C THR A 182 2.47 9.68 -7.52
N VAL A 183 2.20 10.42 -6.43
CA VAL A 183 1.53 11.70 -6.60
C VAL A 183 2.52 12.42 -7.50
N ALA A 184 2.22 12.45 -8.78
CA ALA A 184 2.94 13.33 -9.66
C ALA A 184 2.70 14.72 -9.08
N THR A 185 3.64 15.22 -8.29
CA THR A 185 3.78 16.65 -7.98
C THR A 185 4.32 17.37 -9.21
N GLY A 186 4.32 16.71 -10.35
CA GLY A 186 4.38 17.26 -11.68
C GLY A 186 2.96 17.29 -12.20
N VAL A 187 2.56 18.41 -12.74
CA VAL A 187 1.45 18.51 -13.69
C VAL A 187 1.42 17.21 -14.47
N SER A 188 0.36 16.41 -14.31
CA SER A 188 0.09 15.33 -15.24
C SER A 188 0.33 15.94 -16.61
N GLU A 189 1.31 15.44 -17.36
CA GLU A 189 1.21 15.60 -18.79
C GLU A 189 -0.06 14.83 -19.17
N VAL A 190 -1.17 15.52 -19.05
CA VAL A 190 -2.32 15.23 -19.88
C VAL A 190 -1.69 15.12 -21.26
N THR A 191 -1.82 13.97 -21.91
CA THR A 191 -1.51 13.82 -23.34
C THR A 191 -2.09 15.09 -23.97
N SER A 192 -1.19 16.04 -24.26
CA SER A 192 -1.60 17.43 -24.40
C SER A 192 -2.42 17.47 -25.66
N GLU A 193 -3.73 17.67 -25.52
CA GLU A 193 -4.66 17.82 -26.66
C GLU A 193 -4.26 19.05 -27.48
N ILE A 194 -3.45 19.94 -26.88
CA ILE A 194 -2.77 21.07 -27.53
C ILE A 194 -1.26 20.83 -27.41
N THR A 195 -0.58 20.65 -28.53
CA THR A 195 0.86 20.41 -28.61
C THR A 195 1.58 21.56 -29.32
N GLY A 196 2.87 21.71 -29.10
CA GLY A 196 3.69 22.71 -29.78
C GLY A 196 3.26 24.14 -29.51
N PHE A 197 2.60 24.44 -28.37
CA PHE A 197 2.17 25.79 -28.04
C PHE A 197 3.37 26.72 -27.88
N ASN A 198 3.48 27.69 -28.79
CA ASN A 198 4.46 28.75 -28.77
C ASN A 198 3.78 30.12 -28.92
N PHE A 199 4.41 31.14 -28.37
CA PHE A 199 3.97 32.52 -28.50
C PHE A 199 5.16 33.46 -28.65
N TYR A 200 4.95 34.53 -29.35
CA TYR A 200 5.98 35.56 -29.60
C TYR A 200 5.35 36.91 -29.97
N PRO A 201 6.05 38.03 -29.68
CA PRO A 201 7.30 38.15 -28.93
C PRO A 201 7.09 37.94 -27.42
N ASN A 202 8.16 37.69 -26.70
CA ASN A 202 8.21 37.75 -25.24
C ASN A 202 9.57 38.43 -24.87
N PRO A 203 9.59 39.59 -24.26
CA PRO A 203 8.46 40.41 -23.81
C PRO A 203 7.55 40.89 -24.94
N VAL A 204 6.26 41.07 -24.63
CA VAL A 204 5.25 41.59 -25.53
C VAL A 204 4.98 43.06 -25.22
N VAL A 205 4.71 43.86 -26.25
CA VAL A 205 4.36 45.29 -26.10
C VAL A 205 2.87 45.49 -26.43
N GLU A 206 2.42 45.08 -27.59
CA GLU A 206 1.05 45.31 -28.03
C GLU A 206 0.39 44.07 -28.61
N ASN A 207 1.04 43.39 -29.56
CA ASN A 207 0.49 42.27 -30.27
C ASN A 207 1.27 40.99 -29.98
N MET A 208 0.54 39.90 -29.83
CA MET A 208 1.07 38.58 -29.58
C MET A 208 0.57 37.60 -30.64
N ASN A 209 1.46 36.72 -31.07
CA ASN A 209 1.16 35.64 -31.97
C ASN A 209 1.26 34.29 -31.26
N PHE A 210 0.39 33.37 -31.60
CA PHE A 210 0.35 32.03 -31.07
C PHE A 210 0.48 31.02 -32.21
N THR A 211 1.18 29.92 -31.95
CA THR A 211 1.21 28.75 -32.81
C THR A 211 1.03 27.51 -31.96
N TYR A 212 0.16 26.59 -32.37
CA TYR A 212 -0.10 25.33 -31.66
C TYR A 212 -0.74 24.32 -32.60
N SER A 213 -0.76 23.07 -32.18
CA SER A 213 -1.47 21.99 -32.87
C SER A 213 -2.50 21.37 -31.94
N LEU A 214 -3.71 21.14 -32.46
CA LEU A 214 -4.77 20.42 -31.77
C LEU A 214 -4.78 18.95 -32.21
N ASN A 215 -4.80 18.03 -31.26
CA ASN A 215 -4.96 16.60 -31.53
C ASN A 215 -6.43 16.22 -31.72
N GLN A 216 -7.36 17.06 -31.30
CA GLN A 216 -8.81 16.95 -31.53
C GLN A 216 -9.47 18.30 -31.71
N SER A 217 -10.63 18.33 -32.34
CA SER A 217 -11.44 19.54 -32.48
C SER A 217 -12.10 19.91 -31.16
N GLY A 218 -12.16 21.20 -30.81
CA GLY A 218 -12.79 21.67 -29.57
C GLY A 218 -12.79 23.17 -29.43
N GLN A 219 -13.32 23.67 -28.31
CA GLN A 219 -13.30 25.08 -27.93
C GLN A 219 -11.95 25.41 -27.33
N VAL A 220 -11.14 26.19 -28.04
CA VAL A 220 -9.84 26.68 -27.57
C VAL A 220 -10.04 28.02 -26.88
N ALA A 221 -9.50 28.15 -25.66
CA ALA A 221 -9.35 29.43 -25.00
C ALA A 221 -7.89 29.68 -24.63
N ILE A 222 -7.38 30.88 -24.94
CA ILE A 222 -6.09 31.38 -24.50
C ILE A 222 -6.37 32.62 -23.65
N GLU A 223 -6.01 32.55 -22.39
CA GLU A 223 -6.34 33.55 -21.37
C GLU A 223 -5.05 34.13 -20.77
N LEU A 224 -5.02 35.45 -20.58
CA LEU A 224 -4.01 36.14 -19.80
C LEU A 224 -4.48 36.14 -18.35
N VAL A 225 -3.66 35.58 -17.44
CA VAL A 225 -3.97 35.52 -16.01
C VAL A 225 -2.84 36.11 -15.19
N GLY A 226 -3.18 36.80 -14.12
CA GLY A 226 -2.21 37.35 -13.17
C GLY A 226 -1.51 36.26 -12.37
N ILE A 227 -0.44 36.62 -11.65
CA ILE A 227 0.33 35.72 -10.79
C ILE A 227 -0.51 35.11 -9.64
N ASN A 228 -1.62 35.74 -9.29
CA ASN A 228 -2.61 35.27 -8.31
C ASN A 228 -3.71 34.39 -8.93
N GLY A 229 -3.63 34.08 -10.24
CA GLY A 229 -4.63 33.28 -10.97
C GLY A 229 -5.86 34.05 -11.44
N GLN A 230 -5.93 35.39 -11.21
CA GLN A 230 -7.05 36.21 -11.69
C GLN A 230 -7.02 36.34 -13.21
N LEU A 231 -8.17 36.12 -13.84
CA LEU A 231 -8.34 36.36 -15.27
C LEU A 231 -8.22 37.88 -15.57
N ILE A 232 -7.29 38.23 -16.45
CA ILE A 232 -7.04 39.61 -16.91
C ILE A 232 -7.71 39.85 -18.25
N ALA A 233 -7.49 38.96 -19.22
CA ALA A 233 -8.08 39.06 -20.53
C ALA A 233 -8.21 37.68 -21.20
N THR A 234 -9.24 37.53 -22.05
CA THR A 234 -9.37 36.38 -22.95
C THR A 234 -8.82 36.83 -24.32
N LEU A 235 -7.74 36.19 -24.76
CA LEU A 235 -7.04 36.52 -25.99
C LEU A 235 -7.55 35.75 -27.19
N VAL A 236 -7.94 34.49 -26.99
CA VAL A 236 -8.56 33.62 -27.99
C VAL A 236 -9.68 32.85 -27.31
N ASN A 237 -10.82 32.74 -27.96
CA ASN A 237 -11.94 31.90 -27.49
C ASN A 237 -12.81 31.50 -28.68
N GLU A 238 -12.44 30.41 -29.35
CA GLU A 238 -13.11 29.96 -30.56
C GLU A 238 -13.07 28.44 -30.73
N LYS A 239 -14.05 27.89 -31.45
CA LYS A 239 -14.07 26.48 -31.81
C LYS A 239 -13.16 26.24 -32.99
N GLN A 240 -12.21 25.31 -32.84
CA GLN A 240 -11.22 24.98 -33.87
C GLN A 240 -11.23 23.47 -34.17
N VAL A 241 -10.83 23.13 -35.41
CA VAL A 241 -10.69 21.71 -35.83
C VAL A 241 -9.31 21.19 -35.41
N ASN A 242 -9.10 19.88 -35.46
CA ASN A 242 -7.76 19.29 -35.27
C ASN A 242 -6.77 19.80 -36.32
N GLY A 243 -5.49 19.88 -35.96
CA GLY A 243 -4.39 20.33 -36.81
C GLY A 243 -3.67 21.57 -36.30
N TRP A 244 -2.81 22.15 -37.17
CA TRP A 244 -2.01 23.33 -36.86
C TRP A 244 -2.80 24.63 -36.93
N HIS A 245 -2.63 25.49 -35.93
CA HIS A 245 -3.28 26.78 -35.82
C HIS A 245 -2.27 27.91 -35.61
N LYS A 246 -2.65 29.08 -36.13
CA LYS A 246 -2.01 30.37 -35.85
C LYS A 246 -3.09 31.34 -35.42
N ALA A 247 -2.86 32.02 -34.32
CA ALA A 247 -3.75 33.09 -33.85
C ALA A 247 -2.93 34.31 -33.48
N SER A 248 -3.58 35.46 -33.44
CA SER A 248 -2.96 36.71 -33.03
C SER A 248 -3.94 37.47 -32.14
N ALA A 249 -3.45 38.08 -31.08
CA ALA A 249 -4.26 38.88 -30.19
C ALA A 249 -3.50 40.15 -29.77
N LYS A 250 -4.30 41.20 -29.53
CA LYS A 250 -3.79 42.43 -28.95
C LYS A 250 -3.93 42.38 -27.44
N ILE A 251 -2.86 42.75 -26.73
CA ILE A 251 -2.92 42.94 -25.28
C ILE A 251 -3.76 44.17 -24.98
N PRO A 252 -4.75 44.12 -24.08
CA PRO A 252 -5.51 45.29 -23.69
C PRO A 252 -4.60 46.40 -23.16
N SER A 253 -4.87 47.65 -23.54
CA SER A 253 -4.03 48.82 -23.20
C SER A 253 -4.03 49.19 -21.71
N ASP A 254 -4.94 48.65 -20.94
CA ASP A 254 -5.08 48.80 -19.48
C ASP A 254 -4.30 47.74 -18.68
N VAL A 255 -3.67 46.78 -19.37
CA VAL A 255 -2.81 45.79 -18.71
C VAL A 255 -1.44 46.44 -18.40
N ALA A 256 -1.11 46.48 -17.12
CA ALA A 256 0.16 47.07 -16.68
C ALA A 256 1.37 46.23 -17.13
N ALA A 257 2.51 46.87 -17.28
CA ALA A 257 3.78 46.16 -17.47
C ALA A 257 4.04 45.21 -16.29
N GLY A 258 4.47 43.97 -16.58
CA GLY A 258 4.69 42.98 -15.52
C GLY A 258 4.77 41.56 -16.02
N VAL A 259 4.68 40.62 -15.07
CA VAL A 259 4.76 39.19 -15.32
C VAL A 259 3.37 38.56 -15.16
N TYR A 260 2.98 37.76 -16.13
CA TYR A 260 1.68 37.11 -16.23
C TYR A 260 1.85 35.67 -16.67
N PHE A 261 0.74 34.91 -16.66
CA PHE A 261 0.67 33.59 -17.25
C PHE A 261 -0.30 33.57 -18.44
N LEU A 262 0.08 32.85 -19.48
CA LEU A 262 -0.83 32.43 -20.53
C LEU A 262 -1.39 31.07 -20.16
N LYS A 263 -2.69 31.01 -19.92
CA LYS A 263 -3.42 29.78 -19.66
C LYS A 263 -4.12 29.36 -20.94
N THR A 264 -3.83 28.15 -21.41
CA THR A 264 -4.42 27.58 -22.61
C THR A 264 -5.33 26.40 -22.21
N SER A 265 -6.55 26.39 -22.72
CA SER A 265 -7.50 25.32 -22.45
C SER A 265 -8.20 24.84 -23.72
N LEU A 266 -8.62 23.57 -23.71
CA LEU A 266 -9.49 22.94 -24.71
C LEU A 266 -10.72 22.39 -24.00
N ASP A 267 -11.91 22.75 -24.48
CA ASP A 267 -13.22 22.38 -23.89
C ASP A 267 -13.27 22.63 -22.36
N GLY A 268 -12.67 23.75 -21.92
CA GLY A 268 -12.64 24.15 -20.51
C GLY A 268 -11.59 23.44 -19.65
N LYS A 269 -10.90 22.44 -20.17
CA LYS A 269 -9.79 21.78 -19.47
C LYS A 269 -8.47 22.54 -19.71
N THR A 270 -7.81 22.97 -18.66
CA THR A 270 -6.48 23.62 -18.77
C THR A 270 -5.44 22.63 -19.24
N VAL A 271 -4.75 22.98 -20.33
CA VAL A 271 -3.75 22.14 -21.01
C VAL A 271 -2.33 22.65 -20.78
N SER A 272 -2.13 23.96 -20.70
CA SER A 272 -0.81 24.54 -20.53
C SER A 272 -0.88 25.92 -19.84
N GLN A 273 0.17 26.26 -19.09
CA GLN A 273 0.41 27.60 -18.58
C GLN A 273 1.85 27.99 -18.88
N LYS A 274 2.06 29.17 -19.42
CA LYS A 274 3.41 29.68 -19.74
C LYS A 274 3.59 31.10 -19.20
N LEU A 275 4.78 31.40 -18.71
CA LEU A 275 5.14 32.70 -18.22
C LEU A 275 5.36 33.70 -19.39
N ILE A 276 4.81 34.88 -19.26
CA ILE A 276 4.94 35.97 -20.22
C ILE A 276 5.27 37.28 -19.52
N THR A 277 6.08 38.10 -20.15
CA THR A 277 6.40 39.47 -19.71
C THR A 277 5.75 40.49 -20.65
N ILE A 278 5.04 41.45 -20.09
CA ILE A 278 4.42 42.60 -20.80
C ILE A 278 5.21 43.86 -20.46
N ASN A 279 5.64 44.61 -21.47
CA ASN A 279 6.36 45.88 -21.33
C ASN A 279 5.43 47.05 -21.58
#